data_b175a9422c8a009cecd81e0a3266754e
#
_entry.id   b175a9422c8a009cecd81e0a3266754e
#
_cell.length_a   1.000
_cell.length_b   1.000
_cell.length_c   1.000
_cell.angle_alpha   90.00
_cell.angle_beta   90.00
_cell.angle_gamma   90.00
#
_symmetry.space_group_name_H-M   'P 1'
#
loop_
_entity.id
_entity.type
_entity.pdbx_description
1 polymer ?
#
loop_
_entity_poly.entity_id
_entity_poly.type
_entity_poly.pdbx_seq_one_letter_code
_entity_poly.pdbx_strand_id
1 'polypeptide(L)'
;MPVATKSLPLANVLDSMTTEGAPELTEHLENGALKCFACGHRCLINKGKRGICKVRFNEGGHLRVPVNYVAALACDPTEKKPFFHVLPGSDTLTFGMLGCDLHCAYCQNWLTSQALRDDSAGTNPTMVSPERLVAMAHAYGASLVGSSYNEPLITAEWAVEVFKKARPEGFKTAFISNGNATPQVLDYLRPLTDCYKIDLKSMSDKNYRQLGGVVDNILDTVKMVHEREFWEEIVTLVIPGFNDSVDELKRAADFIASVSPDIPWHVTAFHQDYRMTENANTTAEQLIHACEIGKAAGLNYIYAGNLPGRVGRWEHTYCPNCDELLVERHGYLIRQVRVTNEGKCPSCSRQIPGIWS
;
A
#
# COMPACT_ATOMS: atom_id res chain seq x y z
N MET A 1 41.08 4.84 -25.04
CA MET A 1 40.12 3.97 -24.33
C MET A 1 39.44 4.86 -23.29
N PRO A 2 38.12 5.02 -23.29
CA PRO A 2 37.45 5.77 -22.24
C PRO A 2 37.55 4.95 -20.94
N VAL A 3 38.05 5.59 -19.89
CA VAL A 3 38.06 5.02 -18.53
C VAL A 3 36.61 4.86 -18.11
N ALA A 4 36.17 3.60 -17.96
CA ALA A 4 34.88 3.31 -17.39
C ALA A 4 34.86 3.87 -15.96
N THR A 5 34.19 4.98 -15.75
CA THR A 5 33.87 5.51 -14.42
C THR A 5 33.03 4.42 -13.72
N LYS A 6 33.59 3.75 -12.73
CA LYS A 6 32.83 2.85 -11.86
C LYS A 6 31.69 3.66 -11.27
N SER A 7 30.46 3.35 -11.68
CA SER A 7 29.28 3.90 -11.03
C SER A 7 29.33 3.58 -9.53
N LEU A 8 29.07 4.57 -8.69
CA LEU A 8 28.97 4.35 -7.25
C LEU A 8 27.87 3.29 -6.98
N PRO A 9 28.08 2.38 -6.02
CA PRO A 9 27.02 1.46 -5.61
C PRO A 9 25.73 2.25 -5.28
N LEU A 10 24.57 1.73 -5.67
CA LEU A 10 23.27 2.40 -5.45
C LEU A 10 23.07 2.84 -3.99
N ALA A 11 23.49 2.01 -3.04
CA ALA A 11 23.44 2.35 -1.61
C ALA A 11 24.17 3.67 -1.29
N ASN A 12 25.35 3.89 -1.87
CA ASN A 12 26.14 5.10 -1.62
C ASN A 12 25.49 6.35 -2.26
N VAL A 13 24.81 6.19 -3.40
CA VAL A 13 24.03 7.27 -4.01
C VAL A 13 22.86 7.66 -3.10
N LEU A 14 22.16 6.67 -2.55
CA LEU A 14 21.01 6.89 -1.66
C LEU A 14 21.44 7.51 -0.32
N ASP A 15 22.64 7.21 0.19
CA ASP A 15 23.13 7.78 1.46
C ASP A 15 23.25 9.30 1.40
N SER A 16 23.53 9.88 0.21
CA SER A 16 23.54 11.33 0.01
C SER A 16 22.15 11.97 -0.06
N MET A 17 21.09 11.15 -0.23
CA MET A 17 19.68 11.58 -0.34
C MET A 17 18.93 11.24 0.95
N THR A 18 19.44 11.64 2.08
CA THR A 18 18.86 11.33 3.39
C THR A 18 18.75 12.57 4.27
N THR A 19 17.86 12.49 5.24
CA THR A 19 17.72 13.44 6.35
C THR A 19 17.74 12.69 7.68
N GLU A 20 17.67 13.42 8.79
CA GLU A 20 17.46 12.82 10.10
C GLU A 20 16.04 12.24 10.22
N GLY A 21 15.92 11.06 10.81
CA GLY A 21 14.62 10.42 11.04
C GLY A 21 13.78 11.16 12.08
N ALA A 22 12.46 11.07 11.96
CA ALA A 22 11.53 11.68 12.90
C ALA A 22 11.79 11.14 14.34
N PRO A 23 11.80 12.03 15.35
CA PRO A 23 11.99 11.62 16.75
C PRO A 23 10.90 10.66 17.23
N GLU A 24 9.67 10.79 16.72
CA GLU A 24 8.52 9.89 17.01
C GLU A 24 8.78 8.46 16.54
N LEU A 25 9.66 8.28 15.54
CA LEU A 25 9.99 6.99 14.94
C LEU A 25 11.36 6.46 15.37
N THR A 26 11.99 7.09 16.36
CA THR A 26 13.36 6.77 16.76
C THR A 26 13.52 6.79 18.28
N GLU A 27 14.09 5.73 18.84
CA GLU A 27 14.55 5.68 20.23
C GLU A 27 16.06 5.62 20.27
N HIS A 28 16.70 6.54 21.00
CA HIS A 28 18.14 6.55 21.20
C HIS A 28 18.52 5.73 22.42
N LEU A 29 19.52 4.86 22.28
CA LEU A 29 20.04 4.02 23.35
C LEU A 29 21.42 4.48 23.83
N GLU A 30 21.74 4.22 25.10
CA GLU A 30 22.98 4.69 25.76
C GLU A 30 24.28 4.36 25.02
N ASN A 31 24.32 3.20 24.33
CA ASN A 31 25.49 2.77 23.55
C ASN A 31 25.57 3.43 22.14
N GLY A 32 24.65 4.36 21.84
CA GLY A 32 24.52 5.02 20.55
C GLY A 32 23.89 4.14 19.45
N ALA A 33 23.35 2.99 19.81
CA ALA A 33 22.41 2.26 18.95
C ALA A 33 21.06 2.98 18.90
N LEU A 34 20.27 2.70 17.89
CA LEU A 34 18.94 3.27 17.68
C LEU A 34 17.92 2.16 17.54
N LYS A 35 16.71 2.37 18.05
CA LYS A 35 15.57 1.53 17.75
C LYS A 35 14.65 2.30 16.81
N CYS A 36 14.34 1.70 15.67
CA CYS A 36 13.52 2.30 14.62
C CYS A 36 12.09 1.75 14.69
N PHE A 37 11.08 2.62 14.68
CA PHE A 37 9.67 2.28 14.77
C PHE A 37 8.89 2.52 13.47
N ALA A 38 9.55 2.71 12.34
CA ALA A 38 8.86 2.92 11.08
C ALA A 38 8.06 1.70 10.60
N CYS A 39 8.48 0.47 10.96
CA CYS A 39 7.74 -0.74 10.63
C CYS A 39 7.83 -1.78 11.76
N GLY A 40 7.02 -2.84 11.66
CA GLY A 40 6.89 -3.90 12.67
C GLY A 40 8.17 -4.68 12.99
N HIS A 41 9.22 -4.54 12.18
CA HIS A 41 10.53 -5.11 12.53
C HIS A 41 11.19 -4.45 13.73
N ARG A 42 10.85 -3.20 14.04
CA ARG A 42 11.40 -2.46 15.20
C ARG A 42 12.91 -2.64 15.34
N CYS A 43 13.64 -2.44 14.22
CA CYS A 43 15.07 -2.73 14.12
C CYS A 43 15.89 -2.06 15.19
N LEU A 44 16.74 -2.84 15.90
CA LEU A 44 17.88 -2.33 16.65
C LEU A 44 19.03 -2.07 15.67
N ILE A 45 19.40 -0.80 15.48
CA ILE A 45 20.39 -0.38 14.49
C ILE A 45 21.63 0.16 15.21
N ASN A 46 22.67 -0.65 15.27
CA ASN A 46 23.98 -0.24 15.82
C ASN A 46 24.66 0.82 14.93
N LYS A 47 25.60 1.60 15.49
CA LYS A 47 26.38 2.59 14.74
C LYS A 47 26.98 2.01 13.47
N GLY A 48 26.83 2.70 12.34
CA GLY A 48 27.29 2.29 11.02
C GLY A 48 26.54 1.11 10.40
N LYS A 49 25.40 0.67 11.00
CA LYS A 49 24.57 -0.42 10.46
C LYS A 49 23.28 0.11 9.89
N ARG A 50 22.63 -0.75 9.06
CA ARG A 50 21.33 -0.49 8.41
C ARG A 50 20.25 -1.37 9.02
N GLY A 51 19.02 -0.87 9.01
CA GLY A 51 17.83 -1.67 9.25
C GLY A 51 17.60 -2.73 8.17
N ILE A 52 16.64 -3.63 8.40
CA ILE A 52 16.29 -4.71 7.49
C ILE A 52 15.86 -4.21 6.09
N CYS A 53 15.25 -3.02 6.02
CA CYS A 53 14.84 -2.35 4.77
C CYS A 53 16.01 -1.83 3.91
N LYS A 54 17.23 -1.76 4.45
CA LYS A 54 18.48 -1.27 3.85
C LYS A 54 18.57 0.24 3.59
N VAL A 55 17.48 0.99 3.71
CA VAL A 55 17.43 2.45 3.42
C VAL A 55 17.47 3.32 4.67
N ARG A 56 17.17 2.76 5.84
CA ARG A 56 17.27 3.44 7.14
C ARG A 56 18.54 2.97 7.85
N PHE A 57 19.38 3.88 8.33
CA PHE A 57 20.68 3.51 8.93
C PHE A 57 21.12 4.46 10.05
N ASN A 58 22.01 3.99 10.89
CA ASN A 58 22.57 4.75 12.00
C ASN A 58 23.93 5.35 11.60
N GLU A 59 23.95 6.65 11.42
CA GLU A 59 25.18 7.42 11.16
C GLU A 59 25.56 8.20 12.43
N GLY A 60 26.60 7.73 13.11
CA GLY A 60 27.13 8.43 14.28
C GLY A 60 26.20 8.54 15.50
N GLY A 61 25.10 7.79 15.55
CA GLY A 61 24.07 7.90 16.59
C GLY A 61 22.79 8.63 16.11
N HIS A 62 22.75 9.03 14.84
CA HIS A 62 21.60 9.65 14.19
C HIS A 62 20.94 8.69 13.19
N LEU A 63 19.63 8.57 13.23
CA LEU A 63 18.89 7.78 12.23
C LEU A 63 18.81 8.57 10.92
N ARG A 64 19.38 8.01 9.85
CA ARG A 64 19.28 8.58 8.51
C ARG A 64 18.16 7.89 7.74
N VAL A 65 17.30 8.67 7.07
CA VAL A 65 16.12 8.22 6.35
C VAL A 65 16.04 8.85 4.96
N PRO A 66 15.47 8.15 3.95
CA PRO A 66 15.43 8.63 2.57
C PRO A 66 14.55 9.88 2.40
N VAL A 67 15.01 10.83 1.57
CA VAL A 67 14.23 12.03 1.16
C VAL A 67 14.61 12.49 -0.24
N ASN A 68 13.77 13.37 -0.81
CA ASN A 68 14.02 14.18 -2.01
C ASN A 68 14.32 13.38 -3.29
N TYR A 69 13.81 12.14 -3.41
CA TYR A 69 13.86 11.40 -4.66
C TYR A 69 12.63 10.53 -4.85
N VAL A 70 12.39 10.14 -6.10
CA VAL A 70 11.46 9.07 -6.50
C VAL A 70 12.18 8.07 -7.37
N ALA A 71 11.77 6.80 -7.28
CA ALA A 71 12.20 5.70 -8.15
C ALA A 71 11.06 5.20 -9.04
N ALA A 72 9.82 5.54 -8.67
CA ALA A 72 8.63 5.32 -9.46
C ALA A 72 7.69 6.53 -9.29
N LEU A 73 7.05 6.93 -10.39
CA LEU A 73 6.08 8.02 -10.40
C LEU A 73 5.08 7.76 -11.54
N ALA A 74 3.80 7.76 -11.22
CA ALA A 74 2.73 7.65 -12.22
C ALA A 74 1.46 8.35 -11.73
N CYS A 75 0.68 8.88 -12.66
CA CYS A 75 -0.69 9.32 -12.43
C CYS A 75 -1.60 8.30 -13.10
N ASP A 76 -2.38 7.60 -12.29
CA ASP A 76 -3.23 6.48 -12.71
C ASP A 76 -4.61 6.62 -12.06
N PRO A 77 -5.66 5.96 -12.61
CA PRO A 77 -6.96 5.87 -11.95
C PRO A 77 -6.84 5.41 -10.49
N THR A 78 -7.61 6.05 -9.62
CA THR A 78 -7.64 5.75 -8.18
C THR A 78 -7.98 4.30 -7.91
N GLU A 79 -8.81 3.69 -8.77
CA GLU A 79 -9.16 2.26 -8.73
C GLU A 79 -7.95 1.34 -8.90
N LYS A 80 -6.90 1.77 -9.58
CA LYS A 80 -5.66 0.98 -9.75
C LYS A 80 -4.82 0.90 -8.47
N LYS A 81 -5.14 1.72 -7.43
CA LYS A 81 -4.37 1.80 -6.17
C LYS A 81 -4.84 0.93 -5.02
N PRO A 82 -5.68 -0.03 -5.14
CA PRO A 82 -7.11 -0.14 -5.38
C PRO A 82 -7.92 0.52 -4.26
N PHE A 83 -8.42 1.70 -4.55
CA PHE A 83 -9.40 2.40 -3.73
C PHE A 83 -10.70 2.52 -4.53
N PHE A 84 -11.73 1.76 -4.14
CA PHE A 84 -13.01 1.72 -4.83
C PHE A 84 -14.07 2.61 -4.18
N HIS A 85 -13.85 3.00 -2.93
CA HIS A 85 -14.71 3.91 -2.19
C HIS A 85 -14.08 5.29 -1.96
N VAL A 86 -13.12 5.68 -2.82
CA VAL A 86 -12.46 6.98 -2.74
C VAL A 86 -12.53 7.66 -4.10
N LEU A 87 -13.36 8.70 -4.23
CA LEU A 87 -13.49 9.55 -5.42
C LEU A 87 -13.49 8.75 -6.73
N PRO A 88 -14.45 7.82 -6.96
CA PRO A 88 -14.46 6.93 -8.11
C PRO A 88 -14.33 7.69 -9.43
N GLY A 89 -13.42 7.23 -10.31
CA GLY A 89 -13.13 7.86 -11.60
C GLY A 89 -12.16 9.03 -11.53
N SER A 90 -11.58 9.31 -10.36
CA SER A 90 -10.49 10.28 -10.23
C SER A 90 -9.13 9.62 -10.48
N ASP A 91 -8.11 10.47 -10.67
CA ASP A 91 -6.72 10.05 -10.79
C ASP A 91 -5.93 10.31 -9.51
N THR A 92 -4.97 9.43 -9.24
CA THR A 92 -4.01 9.53 -8.14
C THR A 92 -2.60 9.68 -8.69
N LEU A 93 -1.91 10.78 -8.36
CA LEU A 93 -0.45 10.85 -8.52
C LEU A 93 0.19 10.00 -7.43
N THR A 94 0.84 8.91 -7.81
CA THR A 94 1.54 8.01 -6.89
C THR A 94 3.04 8.13 -7.08
N PHE A 95 3.76 8.28 -5.97
CA PHE A 95 5.22 8.26 -5.95
C PHE A 95 5.73 7.10 -5.09
N GLY A 96 6.89 6.58 -5.44
CA GLY A 96 7.59 5.56 -4.68
C GLY A 96 9.08 5.79 -4.65
N MET A 97 9.71 5.32 -3.59
CA MET A 97 11.15 5.36 -3.38
C MET A 97 11.76 3.96 -3.58
N LEU A 98 12.89 3.66 -2.99
CA LEU A 98 13.56 2.36 -3.06
C LEU A 98 13.50 1.63 -1.72
N GLY A 99 13.48 0.30 -1.81
CA GLY A 99 13.53 -0.60 -0.66
C GLY A 99 12.16 -1.05 -0.16
N CYS A 100 12.17 -2.11 0.62
CA CYS A 100 11.00 -2.69 1.28
C CYS A 100 11.46 -3.40 2.55
N ASP A 101 10.62 -3.51 3.54
CA ASP A 101 10.86 -4.31 4.74
C ASP A 101 10.53 -5.80 4.54
N LEU A 102 9.74 -6.14 3.50
CA LEU A 102 9.48 -7.50 3.04
C LEU A 102 10.31 -7.85 1.77
N HIS A 103 10.31 -9.15 1.40
CA HIS A 103 11.02 -9.66 0.22
C HIS A 103 10.19 -10.70 -0.56
N CYS A 104 8.96 -10.34 -0.90
CA CYS A 104 8.01 -11.19 -1.61
C CYS A 104 8.57 -11.68 -2.94
N ALA A 105 8.57 -13.00 -3.17
CA ALA A 105 9.05 -13.62 -4.42
C ALA A 105 8.18 -13.28 -5.64
N TYR A 106 6.95 -12.81 -5.41
CA TYR A 106 5.97 -12.42 -6.43
C TYR A 106 5.81 -10.90 -6.56
N CYS A 107 6.78 -10.12 -6.12
CA CYS A 107 6.63 -8.66 -6.08
C CYS A 107 6.60 -8.06 -7.49
N GLN A 108 5.46 -7.49 -7.89
CA GLN A 108 5.31 -6.79 -9.19
C GLN A 108 6.13 -5.49 -9.26
N ASN A 109 6.47 -4.91 -8.09
CA ASN A 109 7.31 -3.72 -7.99
C ASN A 109 8.75 -4.05 -7.56
N TRP A 110 9.27 -5.24 -7.93
CA TRP A 110 10.56 -5.72 -7.45
C TRP A 110 11.74 -4.82 -7.88
N LEU A 111 11.65 -4.16 -9.02
CA LEU A 111 12.67 -3.22 -9.51
C LEU A 111 12.94 -2.08 -8.51
N THR A 112 11.91 -1.62 -7.76
CA THR A 112 12.05 -0.59 -6.73
C THR A 112 12.19 -1.20 -5.34
N SER A 113 11.34 -2.15 -4.99
CA SER A 113 11.26 -2.71 -3.63
C SER A 113 12.47 -3.58 -3.27
N GLN A 114 13.09 -4.28 -4.26
CA GLN A 114 14.23 -5.17 -4.05
C GLN A 114 15.57 -4.60 -4.55
N ALA A 115 15.60 -3.36 -5.01
CA ALA A 115 16.78 -2.72 -5.61
C ALA A 115 18.07 -2.80 -4.77
N LEU A 116 17.96 -2.89 -3.44
CA LEU A 116 19.11 -3.01 -2.53
C LEU A 116 19.38 -4.45 -2.06
N ARG A 117 18.66 -5.44 -2.61
CA ARG A 117 18.79 -6.86 -2.29
C ARG A 117 19.04 -7.76 -3.50
N ASP A 118 18.72 -7.26 -4.69
CA ASP A 118 18.83 -8.00 -5.95
C ASP A 118 19.56 -7.13 -6.96
N ASP A 119 20.76 -7.55 -7.35
CA ASP A 119 21.62 -6.82 -8.29
C ASP A 119 21.01 -6.71 -9.69
N SER A 120 20.00 -7.55 -10.01
CA SER A 120 19.23 -7.46 -11.25
C SER A 120 18.12 -6.41 -11.21
N ALA A 121 17.76 -5.92 -10.02
CA ALA A 121 16.80 -4.84 -9.82
C ALA A 121 17.49 -3.49 -10.04
N GLY A 122 17.46 -3.00 -11.28
CA GLY A 122 18.07 -1.72 -11.66
C GLY A 122 17.03 -0.61 -11.79
N THR A 123 17.14 0.43 -10.98
CA THR A 123 16.37 1.66 -11.14
C THR A 123 17.20 2.85 -10.68
N ASN A 124 17.05 3.98 -11.37
CA ASN A 124 17.77 5.21 -11.04
C ASN A 124 16.83 6.14 -10.26
N PRO A 125 17.20 6.56 -9.04
CA PRO A 125 16.45 7.56 -8.31
C PRO A 125 16.52 8.92 -9.03
N THR A 126 15.39 9.59 -9.13
CA THR A 126 15.28 10.93 -9.70
C THR A 126 15.03 11.93 -8.59
N MET A 127 15.89 12.94 -8.46
CA MET A 127 15.71 14.02 -7.49
C MET A 127 14.42 14.79 -7.76
N VAL A 128 13.62 14.98 -6.72
CA VAL A 128 12.37 15.72 -6.79
C VAL A 128 12.03 16.31 -5.42
N SER A 129 11.50 17.54 -5.39
CA SER A 129 10.98 18.16 -4.16
C SER A 129 9.49 17.85 -3.94
N PRO A 130 8.98 17.98 -2.70
CA PRO A 130 7.56 17.88 -2.42
C PRO A 130 6.71 18.84 -3.26
N GLU A 131 7.15 20.09 -3.41
CA GLU A 131 6.46 21.12 -4.22
C GLU A 131 6.36 20.69 -5.68
N ARG A 132 7.41 20.07 -6.22
CA ARG A 132 7.40 19.60 -7.60
C ARG A 132 6.41 18.46 -7.80
N LEU A 133 6.30 17.53 -6.84
CA LEU A 133 5.30 16.45 -6.89
C LEU A 133 3.87 17.01 -6.86
N VAL A 134 3.60 17.99 -6.00
CA VAL A 134 2.29 18.65 -5.94
C VAL A 134 1.98 19.41 -7.22
N ALA A 135 2.94 20.13 -7.79
CA ALA A 135 2.77 20.80 -9.09
C ALA A 135 2.48 19.80 -10.23
N MET A 136 3.09 18.60 -10.18
CA MET A 136 2.79 17.53 -11.14
C MET A 136 1.40 16.96 -10.92
N ALA A 137 0.94 16.80 -9.68
CA ALA A 137 -0.42 16.35 -9.39
C ALA A 137 -1.47 17.31 -9.97
N HIS A 138 -1.28 18.61 -9.83
CA HIS A 138 -2.11 19.61 -10.50
C HIS A 138 -2.06 19.50 -12.04
N ALA A 139 -0.86 19.40 -12.59
CA ALA A 139 -0.68 19.33 -14.05
C ALA A 139 -1.34 18.09 -14.68
N TYR A 140 -1.43 16.99 -13.94
CA TYR A 140 -2.13 15.76 -14.36
C TYR A 140 -3.61 15.73 -13.99
N GLY A 141 -4.13 16.73 -13.27
CA GLY A 141 -5.52 16.75 -12.83
C GLY A 141 -5.85 15.68 -11.78
N ALA A 142 -4.86 15.22 -11.02
CA ALA A 142 -5.07 14.27 -9.95
C ALA A 142 -5.97 14.83 -8.85
N SER A 143 -6.72 13.97 -8.17
CA SER A 143 -7.48 14.31 -6.97
C SER A 143 -6.79 13.81 -5.70
N LEU A 144 -5.89 12.83 -5.84
CA LEU A 144 -5.14 12.25 -4.75
C LEU A 144 -3.63 12.30 -5.02
N VAL A 145 -2.87 12.34 -3.92
CA VAL A 145 -1.42 12.12 -3.90
C VAL A 145 -1.13 10.94 -2.99
N GLY A 146 -0.44 9.91 -3.50
CA GLY A 146 -0.23 8.65 -2.79
C GLY A 146 1.22 8.19 -2.73
N SER A 147 1.62 7.59 -1.60
CA SER A 147 2.91 6.91 -1.44
C SER A 147 2.73 5.40 -1.64
N SER A 148 3.51 4.80 -2.56
CA SER A 148 3.33 3.41 -3.03
C SER A 148 4.61 2.84 -3.67
N TYR A 149 4.50 1.73 -4.42
CA TYR A 149 5.51 1.01 -5.22
C TYR A 149 6.61 0.30 -4.43
N ASN A 150 7.24 0.94 -3.48
CA ASN A 150 8.03 0.33 -2.42
C ASN A 150 7.14 0.12 -1.18
N GLU A 151 7.74 -0.24 -0.03
CA GLU A 151 6.98 -0.10 1.22
C GLU A 151 7.09 1.32 1.76
N PRO A 152 6.02 2.11 1.76
CA PRO A 152 6.09 3.51 2.17
C PRO A 152 6.31 3.72 3.67
N LEU A 153 6.07 2.73 4.53
CA LEU A 153 6.39 2.82 5.98
C LEU A 153 7.86 3.16 6.22
N ILE A 154 8.76 2.57 5.44
CA ILE A 154 10.21 2.81 5.60
C ILE A 154 10.66 4.18 5.10
N THR A 155 9.77 4.89 4.42
CA THR A 155 9.96 6.26 3.87
C THR A 155 8.85 7.21 4.33
N ALA A 156 8.30 6.95 5.53
CA ALA A 156 7.15 7.68 6.08
C ALA A 156 7.42 9.18 6.22
N GLU A 157 8.64 9.57 6.59
CA GLU A 157 9.02 10.97 6.72
C GLU A 157 8.92 11.72 5.39
N TRP A 158 9.36 11.08 4.30
CA TRP A 158 9.21 11.67 2.96
C TRP A 158 7.75 11.79 2.54
N ALA A 159 6.95 10.74 2.79
CA ALA A 159 5.51 10.79 2.51
C ALA A 159 4.82 11.95 3.26
N VAL A 160 5.15 12.13 4.54
CA VAL A 160 4.64 13.23 5.37
C VAL A 160 5.04 14.60 4.81
N GLU A 161 6.28 14.79 4.36
CA GLU A 161 6.71 16.05 3.75
C GLU A 161 5.94 16.37 2.45
N VAL A 162 5.67 15.36 1.62
CA VAL A 162 4.82 15.52 0.43
C VAL A 162 3.37 15.83 0.81
N PHE A 163 2.80 15.12 1.77
CA PHE A 163 1.41 15.29 2.19
C PHE A 163 1.17 16.64 2.88
N LYS A 164 2.14 17.18 3.62
CA LYS A 164 2.11 18.56 4.17
C LYS A 164 1.93 19.60 3.06
N LYS A 165 2.46 19.36 1.87
CA LYS A 165 2.30 20.27 0.72
C LYS A 165 1.03 19.99 -0.08
N ALA A 166 0.62 18.72 -0.19
CA ALA A 166 -0.54 18.33 -1.00
C ALA A 166 -1.88 18.71 -0.34
N ARG A 167 -2.04 18.50 0.96
CA ARG A 167 -3.32 18.73 1.65
C ARG A 167 -3.83 20.20 1.59
N PRO A 168 -3.00 21.23 1.84
CA PRO A 168 -3.43 22.63 1.69
C PRO A 168 -3.89 22.99 0.28
N GLU A 169 -3.40 22.26 -0.74
CA GLU A 169 -3.79 22.43 -2.14
C GLU A 169 -5.07 21.64 -2.52
N GLY A 170 -5.74 21.02 -1.54
CA GLY A 170 -7.01 20.31 -1.72
C GLY A 170 -6.92 18.84 -2.10
N PHE A 171 -5.72 18.26 -2.22
CA PHE A 171 -5.56 16.84 -2.50
C PHE A 171 -5.92 15.97 -1.30
N LYS A 172 -6.61 14.87 -1.55
CA LYS A 172 -6.65 13.74 -0.61
C LYS A 172 -5.32 13.00 -0.63
N THR A 173 -4.95 12.37 0.48
CA THR A 173 -3.67 11.69 0.61
C THR A 173 -3.85 10.21 0.87
N ALA A 174 -3.04 9.37 0.23
CA ALA A 174 -3.17 7.93 0.26
C ALA A 174 -1.85 7.23 0.59
N PHE A 175 -1.93 6.19 1.43
CA PHE A 175 -0.80 5.36 1.84
C PHE A 175 -1.08 3.91 1.46
N ILE A 176 -0.26 3.34 0.56
CA ILE A 176 -0.46 2.01 -0.03
C ILE A 176 0.62 1.08 0.50
N SER A 177 0.31 0.31 1.54
CA SER A 177 1.27 -0.40 2.38
C SER A 177 1.05 -1.91 2.42
N ASN A 178 2.09 -2.64 2.80
CA ASN A 178 2.01 -4.06 3.15
C ASN A 178 1.43 -4.32 4.55
N GLY A 179 1.14 -3.25 5.32
CA GLY A 179 0.52 -3.34 6.63
C GLY A 179 1.45 -3.72 7.79
N ASN A 180 2.76 -3.79 7.59
CA ASN A 180 3.69 -4.10 8.70
C ASN A 180 4.01 -2.84 9.53
N ALA A 181 2.98 -2.14 10.04
CA ALA A 181 3.13 -0.89 10.76
C ALA A 181 3.40 -1.07 12.28
N THR A 182 3.76 0.02 12.93
CA THR A 182 3.77 0.17 14.39
C THR A 182 2.74 1.21 14.82
N PRO A 183 2.29 1.22 16.08
CA PRO A 183 1.46 2.31 16.57
C PRO A 183 2.08 3.69 16.33
N GLN A 184 3.41 3.82 16.54
CA GLN A 184 4.15 5.07 16.39
C GLN A 184 4.07 5.62 14.97
N VAL A 185 4.28 4.78 13.95
CA VAL A 185 4.22 5.26 12.56
C VAL A 185 2.80 5.59 12.13
N LEU A 186 1.79 4.88 12.62
CA LEU A 186 0.40 5.21 12.34
C LEU A 186 0.00 6.55 12.98
N ASP A 187 0.42 6.80 14.23
CA ASP A 187 0.19 8.09 14.90
C ASP A 187 0.91 9.24 14.17
N TYR A 188 2.13 8.99 13.66
CA TYR A 188 2.88 9.94 12.86
C TYR A 188 2.23 10.26 11.51
N LEU A 189 1.62 9.27 10.86
CA LEU A 189 0.97 9.42 9.55
C LEU A 189 -0.45 10.03 9.66
N ARG A 190 -1.20 9.71 10.73
CA ARG A 190 -2.64 9.99 10.84
C ARG A 190 -3.04 11.45 10.57
N PRO A 191 -2.30 12.46 11.05
CA PRO A 191 -2.70 13.86 10.83
C PRO A 191 -2.73 14.29 9.35
N LEU A 192 -2.01 13.56 8.49
CA LEU A 192 -1.78 13.96 7.10
C LEU A 192 -2.22 12.90 6.07
N THR A 193 -2.78 11.77 6.51
CA THR A 193 -3.19 10.67 5.63
C THR A 193 -4.69 10.43 5.74
N ASP A 194 -5.39 10.51 4.62
CA ASP A 194 -6.83 10.26 4.53
C ASP A 194 -7.14 8.78 4.32
N CYS A 195 -6.44 8.14 3.37
CA CYS A 195 -6.70 6.79 2.91
C CYS A 195 -5.52 5.86 3.19
N TYR A 196 -5.81 4.65 3.66
CA TYR A 196 -4.80 3.63 3.95
C TYR A 196 -5.21 2.29 3.33
N LYS A 197 -4.43 1.79 2.36
CA LYS A 197 -4.64 0.47 1.77
C LYS A 197 -3.65 -0.53 2.36
N ILE A 198 -4.15 -1.70 2.75
CA ILE A 198 -3.35 -2.77 3.34
C ILE A 198 -3.35 -4.00 2.44
N ASP A 199 -2.16 -4.49 2.10
CA ASP A 199 -2.01 -5.80 1.48
C ASP A 199 -1.99 -6.91 2.54
N LEU A 200 -3.13 -7.54 2.81
CA LEU A 200 -3.21 -8.76 3.60
C LEU A 200 -2.82 -9.96 2.72
N LYS A 201 -1.56 -10.36 2.81
CA LYS A 201 -0.95 -11.31 1.86
C LYS A 201 -1.24 -12.78 2.19
N SER A 202 -1.55 -13.10 3.44
CA SER A 202 -1.86 -14.45 3.94
C SER A 202 -2.37 -14.39 5.39
N MET A 203 -3.05 -15.44 5.81
CA MET A 203 -3.40 -15.68 7.21
C MET A 203 -2.47 -16.70 7.88
N SER A 204 -1.41 -17.09 7.19
CA SER A 204 -0.43 -18.09 7.65
C SER A 204 0.88 -17.43 8.08
N ASP A 205 1.31 -17.64 9.33
CA ASP A 205 2.63 -17.16 9.79
C ASP A 205 3.76 -17.80 8.98
N LYS A 206 3.61 -19.06 8.56
CA LYS A 206 4.57 -19.74 7.68
C LYS A 206 4.76 -18.95 6.37
N ASN A 207 3.68 -18.50 5.75
CA ASN A 207 3.75 -17.72 4.52
C ASN A 207 4.38 -16.35 4.78
N TYR A 208 3.96 -15.65 5.85
CA TYR A 208 4.56 -14.36 6.20
C TYR A 208 6.05 -14.45 6.53
N ARG A 209 6.52 -15.53 7.17
CA ARG A 209 7.96 -15.79 7.39
C ARG A 209 8.73 -15.90 6.08
N GLN A 210 8.15 -16.53 5.05
CA GLN A 210 8.75 -16.57 3.72
C GLN A 210 8.83 -15.18 3.06
N LEU A 211 7.88 -14.30 3.38
CA LEU A 211 7.88 -12.91 2.89
C LEU A 211 8.78 -11.98 3.73
N GLY A 212 9.28 -12.45 4.86
CA GLY A 212 10.11 -11.69 5.79
C GLY A 212 9.31 -10.91 6.85
N GLY A 213 8.05 -11.24 7.07
CA GLY A 213 7.16 -10.59 8.04
C GLY A 213 6.61 -11.54 9.10
N VAL A 214 5.64 -11.03 9.86
CA VAL A 214 4.87 -11.74 10.89
C VAL A 214 3.40 -11.40 10.71
N VAL A 215 2.53 -12.41 10.58
CA VAL A 215 1.10 -12.20 10.30
C VAL A 215 0.43 -11.34 11.37
N ASP A 216 0.70 -11.58 12.64
CA ASP A 216 0.05 -10.86 13.75
C ASP A 216 0.28 -9.35 13.68
N ASN A 217 1.48 -8.90 13.25
CA ASN A 217 1.75 -7.47 13.06
C ASN A 217 0.82 -6.84 12.01
N ILE A 218 0.48 -7.58 10.96
CA ILE A 218 -0.40 -7.09 9.89
C ILE A 218 -1.85 -7.06 10.39
N LEU A 219 -2.29 -8.10 11.07
CA LEU A 219 -3.63 -8.17 11.65
C LEU A 219 -3.86 -7.06 12.70
N ASP A 220 -2.87 -6.81 13.54
CA ASP A 220 -2.92 -5.69 14.48
C ASP A 220 -2.92 -4.34 13.75
N THR A 221 -2.19 -4.21 12.62
CA THR A 221 -2.22 -2.98 11.81
C THR A 221 -3.61 -2.71 11.24
N VAL A 222 -4.32 -3.71 10.73
CA VAL A 222 -5.70 -3.55 10.24
C VAL A 222 -6.59 -2.96 11.34
N LYS A 223 -6.55 -3.53 12.56
CA LYS A 223 -7.32 -3.00 13.69
C LYS A 223 -6.92 -1.56 14.03
N MET A 224 -5.60 -1.30 14.13
CA MET A 224 -5.07 0.02 14.50
C MET A 224 -5.39 1.10 13.46
N VAL A 225 -5.41 0.78 12.16
CA VAL A 225 -5.79 1.68 11.07
C VAL A 225 -7.27 2.02 11.17
N HIS A 226 -8.12 1.01 11.42
CA HIS A 226 -9.55 1.19 11.64
C HIS A 226 -9.85 2.06 12.86
N GLU A 227 -9.23 1.75 14.01
CA GLU A 227 -9.38 2.50 15.27
C GLU A 227 -8.94 3.97 15.16
N ARG A 228 -8.01 4.28 14.27
CA ARG A 228 -7.53 5.63 13.99
C ARG A 228 -8.33 6.35 12.91
N GLU A 229 -9.42 5.74 12.44
CA GLU A 229 -10.34 6.33 11.47
C GLU A 229 -9.69 6.75 10.13
N PHE A 230 -8.65 6.05 9.69
CA PHE A 230 -8.26 6.15 8.28
C PHE A 230 -9.38 5.55 7.41
N TRP A 231 -9.59 6.09 6.21
CA TRP A 231 -10.35 5.31 5.23
C TRP A 231 -9.53 4.10 4.79
N GLU A 232 -10.03 2.92 5.08
CA GLU A 232 -9.29 1.67 4.93
C GLU A 232 -9.88 0.79 3.83
N GLU A 233 -9.02 0.26 2.94
CA GLU A 233 -9.38 -0.82 2.02
C GLU A 233 -8.31 -1.92 2.07
N ILE A 234 -8.72 -3.19 2.06
CA ILE A 234 -7.82 -4.33 2.20
C ILE A 234 -7.73 -5.08 0.88
N VAL A 235 -6.51 -5.48 0.51
CA VAL A 235 -6.23 -6.21 -0.72
C VAL A 235 -5.56 -7.54 -0.41
N THR A 236 -6.06 -8.61 -1.04
CA THR A 236 -5.41 -9.92 -1.05
C THR A 236 -5.14 -10.34 -2.49
N LEU A 237 -3.86 -10.37 -2.86
CA LEU A 237 -3.44 -11.02 -4.11
C LEU A 237 -3.61 -12.52 -3.93
N VAL A 238 -4.58 -13.11 -4.60
CA VAL A 238 -4.86 -14.56 -4.51
C VAL A 238 -3.88 -15.30 -5.39
N ILE A 239 -3.05 -16.15 -4.79
CA ILE A 239 -1.96 -16.86 -5.48
C ILE A 239 -2.22 -18.37 -5.36
N PRO A 240 -2.47 -19.08 -6.49
CA PRO A 240 -2.70 -20.51 -6.49
C PRO A 240 -1.55 -21.28 -5.83
N GLY A 241 -1.91 -22.14 -4.85
CA GLY A 241 -0.96 -22.95 -4.09
C GLY A 241 -0.20 -22.20 -2.99
N PHE A 242 -0.51 -20.91 -2.74
CA PHE A 242 0.13 -20.15 -1.67
C PHE A 242 -0.88 -19.69 -0.60
N ASN A 243 -1.95 -18.99 -0.99
CA ASN A 243 -2.95 -18.42 -0.07
C ASN A 243 -4.40 -18.56 -0.57
N ASP A 244 -4.64 -19.43 -1.55
CA ASP A 244 -5.92 -19.59 -2.25
C ASP A 244 -6.84 -20.70 -1.67
N SER A 245 -6.42 -21.37 -0.58
CA SER A 245 -7.29 -22.38 0.04
C SER A 245 -8.55 -21.76 0.63
N VAL A 246 -9.65 -22.50 0.62
CA VAL A 246 -10.94 -22.08 1.20
C VAL A 246 -10.79 -21.66 2.68
N ASP A 247 -10.01 -22.42 3.46
CA ASP A 247 -9.73 -22.09 4.87
C ASP A 247 -8.98 -20.77 5.01
N GLU A 248 -7.96 -20.55 4.19
CA GLU A 248 -7.16 -19.33 4.19
C GLU A 248 -8.01 -18.09 3.87
N LEU A 249 -8.78 -18.16 2.77
CA LEU A 249 -9.65 -17.07 2.34
C LEU A 249 -10.79 -16.82 3.34
N LYS A 250 -11.36 -17.89 3.91
CA LYS A 250 -12.38 -17.75 4.95
C LYS A 250 -11.84 -17.06 6.20
N ARG A 251 -10.66 -17.46 6.68
CA ARG A 251 -10.01 -16.81 7.83
C ARG A 251 -9.74 -15.33 7.56
N ALA A 252 -9.32 -14.97 6.35
CA ALA A 252 -9.13 -13.58 5.97
C ALA A 252 -10.43 -12.79 5.99
N ALA A 253 -11.49 -13.34 5.38
CA ALA A 253 -12.80 -12.71 5.34
C ALA A 253 -13.43 -12.57 6.74
N ASP A 254 -13.40 -13.63 7.55
CA ASP A 254 -13.89 -13.63 8.94
C ASP A 254 -13.14 -12.59 9.80
N PHE A 255 -11.81 -12.49 9.63
CA PHE A 255 -11.01 -11.49 10.32
C PHE A 255 -11.41 -10.07 9.93
N ILE A 256 -11.49 -9.76 8.64
CA ILE A 256 -11.87 -8.43 8.15
C ILE A 256 -13.28 -8.07 8.65
N ALA A 257 -14.25 -9.00 8.53
CA ALA A 257 -15.61 -8.80 9.01
C ALA A 257 -15.69 -8.58 10.53
N SER A 258 -14.77 -9.20 11.30
CA SER A 258 -14.69 -8.99 12.76
C SER A 258 -14.20 -7.60 13.16
N VAL A 259 -13.42 -6.92 12.29
CA VAL A 259 -13.01 -5.53 12.50
C VAL A 259 -14.14 -4.61 12.05
N SER A 260 -14.59 -4.73 10.80
CA SER A 260 -15.80 -4.07 10.31
C SER A 260 -16.30 -4.75 9.03
N PRO A 261 -17.60 -5.06 8.92
CA PRO A 261 -18.17 -5.60 7.69
C PRO A 261 -18.16 -4.58 6.52
N ASP A 262 -17.92 -3.33 6.82
CA ASP A 262 -17.91 -2.23 5.84
C ASP A 262 -16.52 -1.93 5.26
N ILE A 263 -15.46 -2.61 5.72
CA ILE A 263 -14.13 -2.53 5.10
C ILE A 263 -14.17 -3.22 3.73
N PRO A 264 -13.89 -2.51 2.62
CA PRO A 264 -13.83 -3.13 1.30
C PRO A 264 -12.67 -4.13 1.20
N TRP A 265 -12.98 -5.35 0.76
CA TRP A 265 -11.99 -6.38 0.52
C TRP A 265 -11.83 -6.66 -0.96
N HIS A 266 -10.62 -6.44 -1.48
CA HIS A 266 -10.25 -6.68 -2.86
C HIS A 266 -9.49 -7.99 -2.98
N VAL A 267 -10.06 -8.99 -3.64
CA VAL A 267 -9.36 -10.21 -4.06
C VAL A 267 -8.88 -10.00 -5.49
N THR A 268 -7.57 -10.02 -5.71
CA THR A 268 -6.98 -9.66 -7.01
C THR A 268 -6.23 -10.83 -7.63
N ALA A 269 -6.28 -10.94 -8.95
CA ALA A 269 -5.61 -12.01 -9.67
C ALA A 269 -4.10 -11.84 -9.68
N PHE A 270 -3.40 -12.90 -9.32
CA PHE A 270 -1.96 -13.07 -9.50
C PHE A 270 -1.63 -13.44 -10.95
N HIS A 271 -0.55 -12.90 -11.44
CA HIS A 271 0.20 -13.39 -12.60
C HIS A 271 1.66 -13.62 -12.21
N GLN A 272 2.34 -14.52 -12.90
CA GLN A 272 3.75 -14.80 -12.69
C GLN A 272 4.58 -13.53 -12.81
N ASP A 273 5.44 -13.29 -11.79
CA ASP A 273 6.34 -12.13 -11.76
C ASP A 273 7.55 -12.43 -10.86
N TYR A 274 8.62 -11.69 -11.07
CA TYR A 274 9.87 -11.73 -10.33
C TYR A 274 10.43 -13.17 -10.20
N ARG A 275 10.39 -13.74 -8.99
CA ARG A 275 10.92 -15.09 -8.69
C ARG A 275 9.84 -16.16 -8.57
N MET A 276 8.58 -15.79 -8.65
CA MET A 276 7.46 -16.73 -8.58
C MET A 276 6.92 -17.00 -9.99
N THR A 277 7.58 -17.91 -10.69
CA THR A 277 7.35 -18.23 -12.11
C THR A 277 6.69 -19.60 -12.34
N GLU A 278 6.56 -20.41 -11.29
CA GLU A 278 6.02 -21.77 -11.38
C GLU A 278 4.54 -21.88 -11.03
N ASN A 279 4.00 -20.91 -10.27
CA ASN A 279 2.60 -20.91 -9.90
C ASN A 279 1.71 -20.55 -11.09
N ALA A 280 0.56 -21.21 -11.21
CA ALA A 280 -0.44 -20.83 -12.22
C ALA A 280 -0.98 -19.42 -11.97
N ASN A 281 -1.39 -18.73 -13.03
CA ASN A 281 -2.12 -17.46 -12.89
C ASN A 281 -3.51 -17.71 -12.30
N THR A 282 -4.00 -16.76 -11.52
CA THR A 282 -5.33 -16.85 -10.91
C THR A 282 -6.43 -16.71 -11.96
N THR A 283 -7.44 -17.57 -11.90
CA THR A 283 -8.59 -17.56 -12.81
C THR A 283 -9.73 -16.68 -12.28
N ALA A 284 -10.67 -16.35 -13.16
CA ALA A 284 -11.88 -15.62 -12.78
C ALA A 284 -12.74 -16.41 -11.79
N GLU A 285 -12.85 -17.73 -11.99
CA GLU A 285 -13.62 -18.62 -11.13
C GLU A 285 -13.06 -18.65 -9.70
N GLN A 286 -11.73 -18.65 -9.55
CA GLN A 286 -11.07 -18.58 -8.24
C GLN A 286 -11.38 -17.26 -7.52
N LEU A 287 -11.36 -16.12 -8.24
CA LEU A 287 -11.71 -14.82 -7.65
C LEU A 287 -13.19 -14.73 -7.30
N ILE A 288 -14.09 -15.22 -8.17
CA ILE A 288 -15.53 -15.24 -7.89
C ILE A 288 -15.79 -16.07 -6.63
N HIS A 289 -15.16 -17.25 -6.52
CA HIS A 289 -15.27 -18.09 -5.32
C HIS A 289 -14.75 -17.38 -4.06
N ALA A 290 -13.63 -16.67 -4.14
CA ALA A 290 -13.11 -15.86 -3.02
C ALA A 290 -14.10 -14.75 -2.61
N CYS A 291 -14.75 -14.09 -3.57
CA CYS A 291 -15.81 -13.11 -3.30
C CYS A 291 -17.02 -13.73 -2.61
N GLU A 292 -17.44 -14.93 -3.03
CA GLU A 292 -18.55 -15.67 -2.40
C GLU A 292 -18.22 -16.04 -0.95
N ILE A 293 -16.98 -16.43 -0.66
CA ILE A 293 -16.48 -16.65 0.71
C ILE A 293 -16.59 -15.35 1.53
N GLY A 294 -16.13 -14.22 0.99
CA GLY A 294 -16.23 -12.93 1.66
C GLY A 294 -17.68 -12.53 1.96
N LYS A 295 -18.60 -12.75 1.01
CA LYS A 295 -20.02 -12.51 1.20
C LYS A 295 -20.62 -13.42 2.29
N ALA A 296 -20.25 -14.69 2.30
CA ALA A 296 -20.70 -15.65 3.32
C ALA A 296 -20.18 -15.29 4.73
N ALA A 297 -19.00 -14.67 4.84
CA ALA A 297 -18.44 -14.14 6.08
C ALA A 297 -19.12 -12.84 6.57
N GLY A 298 -20.02 -12.24 5.77
CA GLY A 298 -20.77 -11.05 6.13
C GLY A 298 -20.19 -9.72 5.70
N LEU A 299 -19.17 -9.70 4.84
CA LEU A 299 -18.64 -8.47 4.28
C LEU A 299 -19.66 -7.81 3.35
N ASN A 300 -19.79 -6.48 3.45
CA ASN A 300 -20.70 -5.68 2.64
C ASN A 300 -20.12 -5.33 1.26
N TYR A 301 -18.78 -5.20 1.15
CA TYR A 301 -18.10 -4.75 -0.06
C TYR A 301 -16.92 -5.65 -0.39
N ILE A 302 -17.08 -6.45 -1.45
CA ILE A 302 -16.05 -7.38 -1.93
C ILE A 302 -15.88 -7.17 -3.42
N TYR A 303 -14.61 -7.10 -3.85
CA TYR A 303 -14.25 -6.81 -5.23
C TYR A 303 -13.27 -7.82 -5.77
N ALA A 304 -13.47 -8.24 -7.03
CA ALA A 304 -12.51 -9.03 -7.78
C ALA A 304 -11.75 -8.13 -8.77
N GLY A 305 -10.42 -8.09 -8.66
CA GLY A 305 -9.57 -7.20 -9.45
C GLY A 305 -8.62 -7.91 -10.41
N ASN A 306 -8.01 -7.14 -11.32
CA ASN A 306 -7.02 -7.55 -12.32
C ASN A 306 -7.55 -8.47 -13.45
N LEU A 307 -8.86 -8.72 -13.53
CA LEU A 307 -9.50 -9.49 -14.61
C LEU A 307 -10.74 -8.75 -15.15
N PRO A 308 -10.56 -7.58 -15.81
CA PRO A 308 -11.66 -6.72 -16.22
C PRO A 308 -12.65 -7.42 -17.15
N GLY A 309 -13.95 -7.25 -16.88
CA GLY A 309 -15.05 -7.82 -17.65
C GLY A 309 -15.26 -9.34 -17.48
N ARG A 310 -14.49 -9.99 -16.60
CA ARG A 310 -14.53 -11.46 -16.43
C ARG A 310 -15.14 -11.92 -15.11
N VAL A 311 -15.34 -11.01 -14.16
CA VAL A 311 -15.77 -11.33 -12.78
C VAL A 311 -17.19 -10.83 -12.48
N GLY A 312 -17.89 -10.31 -13.49
CA GLY A 312 -19.29 -9.92 -13.41
C GLY A 312 -19.55 -8.86 -12.33
N ARG A 313 -20.56 -9.09 -11.49
CA ARG A 313 -20.98 -8.12 -10.47
C ARG A 313 -19.86 -7.72 -9.48
N TRP A 314 -18.81 -8.53 -9.33
CA TRP A 314 -17.73 -8.28 -8.38
C TRP A 314 -16.75 -7.17 -8.80
N GLU A 315 -16.93 -6.58 -9.99
CA GLU A 315 -16.26 -5.33 -10.37
C GLU A 315 -16.99 -4.08 -9.85
N HIS A 316 -18.28 -4.20 -9.51
CA HIS A 316 -19.18 -3.08 -9.26
C HIS A 316 -19.44 -2.88 -7.78
N THR A 317 -19.83 -1.67 -7.39
CA THR A 317 -20.33 -1.40 -6.03
C THR A 317 -21.85 -1.49 -6.02
N TYR A 318 -22.39 -2.30 -5.12
CA TYR A 318 -23.82 -2.40 -4.88
C TYR A 318 -24.17 -1.95 -3.46
N CYS A 319 -25.37 -1.45 -3.28
CA CYS A 319 -25.92 -1.15 -1.97
C CYS A 319 -26.17 -2.45 -1.19
N PRO A 320 -25.57 -2.66 -0.02
CA PRO A 320 -25.75 -3.89 0.74
C PRO A 320 -27.16 -4.06 1.33
N ASN A 321 -28.00 -3.00 1.30
CA ASN A 321 -29.38 -3.04 1.79
C ASN A 321 -30.42 -3.35 0.70
N CYS A 322 -30.28 -2.77 -0.50
CA CYS A 322 -31.31 -2.88 -1.55
C CYS A 322 -30.78 -3.39 -2.90
N ASP A 323 -29.52 -3.77 -2.97
CA ASP A 323 -28.81 -4.28 -4.16
C ASP A 323 -28.79 -3.30 -5.36
N GLU A 324 -29.07 -1.99 -5.13
CA GLU A 324 -28.93 -0.96 -6.17
C GLU A 324 -27.48 -0.89 -6.65
N LEU A 325 -27.27 -0.84 -7.97
CA LEU A 325 -25.95 -0.61 -8.57
C LEU A 325 -25.52 0.83 -8.32
N LEU A 326 -24.49 1.02 -7.49
CA LEU A 326 -24.01 2.32 -7.06
C LEU A 326 -22.83 2.84 -7.87
N VAL A 327 -21.87 1.96 -8.23
CA VAL A 327 -20.75 2.31 -9.09
C VAL A 327 -20.54 1.21 -10.10
N GLU A 328 -20.64 1.55 -11.39
CA GLU A 328 -20.42 0.64 -12.50
C GLU A 328 -19.00 0.79 -13.02
N ARG A 329 -18.25 -0.34 -13.09
CA ARG A 329 -16.85 -0.38 -13.51
C ARG A 329 -16.62 -1.36 -14.65
N HIS A 330 -15.59 -1.09 -15.44
CA HIS A 330 -14.94 -2.07 -16.30
C HIS A 330 -13.43 -1.93 -16.11
N GLY A 331 -12.83 -2.80 -15.31
CA GLY A 331 -11.47 -2.61 -14.80
C GLY A 331 -11.37 -1.31 -14.01
N TYR A 332 -10.53 -0.41 -14.47
CA TYR A 332 -10.33 0.90 -13.83
C TYR A 332 -11.18 2.02 -14.45
N LEU A 333 -11.98 1.72 -15.48
CA LEU A 333 -12.87 2.69 -16.10
C LEU A 333 -14.21 2.73 -15.35
N ILE A 334 -14.55 3.90 -14.82
CA ILE A 334 -15.86 4.17 -14.22
C ILE A 334 -16.84 4.55 -15.32
N ARG A 335 -17.95 3.81 -15.41
CA ARG A 335 -19.04 4.11 -16.36
C ARG A 335 -20.14 4.95 -15.73
N GLN A 336 -20.41 4.72 -14.45
CA GLN A 336 -21.45 5.44 -13.72
C GLN A 336 -21.15 5.46 -12.22
N VAL A 337 -21.43 6.59 -11.56
CA VAL A 337 -21.49 6.75 -10.10
C VAL A 337 -22.90 7.24 -9.74
N ARG A 338 -23.58 6.55 -8.84
CA ARG A 338 -24.92 6.88 -8.35
C ARG A 338 -24.94 7.22 -6.86
N VAL A 339 -23.86 6.95 -6.14
CA VAL A 339 -23.75 7.39 -4.74
C VAL A 339 -23.90 8.90 -4.71
N THR A 340 -24.74 9.40 -3.80
CA THR A 340 -24.96 10.86 -3.67
C THR A 340 -23.70 11.55 -3.12
N ASN A 341 -23.60 12.88 -3.26
CA ASN A 341 -22.48 13.65 -2.71
C ASN A 341 -22.36 13.50 -1.18
N GLU A 342 -23.48 13.17 -0.50
CA GLU A 342 -23.49 12.89 0.94
C GLU A 342 -23.12 11.43 1.26
N GLY A 343 -22.72 10.64 0.27
CA GLY A 343 -22.33 9.25 0.44
C GLY A 343 -23.51 8.30 0.67
N LYS A 344 -24.70 8.56 0.09
CA LYS A 344 -25.89 7.74 0.30
C LYS A 344 -26.33 6.99 -0.96
N CYS A 345 -26.97 5.84 -0.74
CA CYS A 345 -27.68 5.13 -1.78
C CYS A 345 -28.90 5.95 -2.23
N PRO A 346 -29.07 6.22 -3.55
CA PRO A 346 -30.19 7.03 -4.04
C PRO A 346 -31.56 6.34 -3.85
N SER A 347 -31.59 4.99 -3.79
CA SER A 347 -32.84 4.22 -3.72
C SER A 347 -33.35 4.01 -2.29
N CYS A 348 -32.47 3.80 -1.30
CA CYS A 348 -32.87 3.48 0.07
C CYS A 348 -32.24 4.37 1.15
N SER A 349 -31.48 5.39 0.76
CA SER A 349 -30.81 6.35 1.65
C SER A 349 -29.81 5.74 2.65
N ARG A 350 -29.44 4.45 2.52
CA ARG A 350 -28.38 3.85 3.35
C ARG A 350 -27.07 4.61 3.12
N GLN A 351 -26.38 4.94 4.22
CA GLN A 351 -25.03 5.49 4.16
C GLN A 351 -24.07 4.46 3.57
N ILE A 352 -23.32 4.86 2.57
CA ILE A 352 -22.28 4.06 1.92
C ILE A 352 -20.93 4.59 2.39
N PRO A 353 -20.18 3.85 3.21
CA PRO A 353 -18.89 4.29 3.71
C PRO A 353 -17.90 4.57 2.57
N GLY A 354 -17.13 5.64 2.69
CA GLY A 354 -16.17 6.07 1.66
C GLY A 354 -15.93 7.57 1.65
N ILE A 355 -15.12 8.01 0.71
CA ILE A 355 -14.85 9.41 0.38
C ILE A 355 -15.46 9.67 -1.02
N TRP A 356 -16.59 10.35 -1.08
CA TRP A 356 -17.38 10.49 -2.30
C TRP A 356 -17.32 11.90 -2.92
N SER A 357 -16.73 12.86 -2.19
CA SER A 357 -16.55 14.25 -2.63
C SER A 357 -15.30 14.89 -2.00
#